data_9422e631cfe8aa912c16f680114dd971
#
_entry.id   9422e631cfe8aa912c16f680114dd971
#
_cell.length_a   1.000
_cell.length_b   1.000
_cell.length_c   1.000
_cell.angle_alpha   90.00
_cell.angle_beta   90.00
_cell.angle_gamma   90.00
#
_symmetry.space_group_name_H-M   'P 1'
#
loop_
_entity.id
_entity.type
_entity.pdbx_description
1 polymer ?
#
loop_
_entity_poly.entity_id
_entity_poly.type
_entity_poly.pdbx_seq_one_letter_code
_entity_poly.pdbx_strand_id
1 'polypeptide(L)'
;MINNELWKKCAEHHGHECPGLAIGYRASLYAAELLGVEPSPVSGVSCVAETDKCPVDAVRVIFGCTEQNGKLSFDLTGKMAFTFTAPGGKSVRLAFKDPGGELSRDKKFKLFHDLPAQDMFDVTVI
;
A
#
# COMPACT_ATOMS: atom_id res chain seq x y z
N MET A 1 -12.54 -4.06 -5.94
CA MET A 1 -12.44 -3.86 -7.40
C MET A 1 -11.10 -3.23 -7.74
N ILE A 2 -10.40 -3.76 -8.73
CA ILE A 2 -9.11 -3.23 -9.15
C ILE A 2 -9.33 -2.03 -10.08
N ASN A 3 -8.68 -0.90 -9.76
CA ASN A 3 -8.63 0.23 -10.67
C ASN A 3 -7.47 0.01 -11.64
N ASN A 4 -7.78 -0.42 -12.85
CA ASN A 4 -6.77 -0.81 -13.84
C ASN A 4 -5.81 0.33 -14.22
N GLU A 5 -6.29 1.57 -14.27
CA GLU A 5 -5.43 2.71 -14.60
C GLU A 5 -4.45 3.02 -13.48
N LEU A 6 -4.91 2.97 -12.25
CA LEU A 6 -4.06 3.23 -11.09
C LEU A 6 -3.01 2.12 -10.94
N TRP A 7 -3.42 0.86 -11.12
CA TRP A 7 -2.50 -0.27 -11.12
C TRP A 7 -1.44 -0.12 -12.22
N LYS A 8 -1.84 0.28 -13.42
CA LYS A 8 -0.92 0.51 -14.52
C LYS A 8 0.15 1.55 -14.17
N LYS A 9 -0.26 2.65 -13.56
CA LYS A 9 0.69 3.68 -13.13
C LYS A 9 1.69 3.15 -12.12
N CYS A 10 1.23 2.33 -11.17
CA CYS A 10 2.12 1.69 -10.20
C CYS A 10 3.11 0.76 -10.88
N ALA A 11 2.64 -0.08 -11.80
CA ALA A 11 3.48 -1.03 -12.51
C ALA A 11 4.50 -0.34 -13.41
N GLU A 12 4.10 0.74 -14.08
CA GLU A 12 5.01 1.53 -14.92
C GLU A 12 6.11 2.18 -14.09
N HIS A 13 5.75 2.77 -12.95
CA HIS A 13 6.71 3.40 -12.05
C HIS A 13 7.70 2.37 -11.48
N HIS A 14 7.19 1.21 -11.10
CA HIS A 14 8.00 0.13 -10.51
C HIS A 14 8.86 -0.59 -11.57
N GLY A 15 8.42 -0.58 -12.82
CA GLY A 15 9.11 -1.20 -13.93
C GLY A 15 8.66 -2.62 -14.25
N HIS A 16 7.86 -3.25 -13.41
CA HIS A 16 7.28 -4.57 -13.67
C HIS A 16 6.11 -4.83 -12.72
N GLU A 17 5.36 -5.89 -12.98
CA GLU A 17 4.30 -6.35 -12.10
C GLU A 17 4.83 -7.45 -11.18
N CYS A 18 4.52 -7.37 -9.89
CA CYS A 18 4.93 -8.39 -8.93
C CYS A 18 3.96 -8.43 -7.73
N PRO A 19 3.95 -9.55 -6.97
CA PRO A 19 3.11 -9.64 -5.78
C PRO A 19 3.40 -8.57 -4.73
N GLY A 20 4.66 -8.20 -4.56
CA GLY A 20 5.05 -7.16 -3.62
C GLY A 20 4.42 -5.81 -3.95
N LEU A 21 4.40 -5.43 -5.23
CA LEU A 21 3.76 -4.20 -5.67
C LEU A 21 2.25 -4.26 -5.38
N ALA A 22 1.62 -5.41 -5.60
CA ALA A 22 0.20 -5.60 -5.32
C ALA A 22 -0.12 -5.39 -3.84
N ILE A 23 0.75 -5.77 -2.94
CA ILE A 23 0.58 -5.53 -1.49
C ILE A 23 0.45 -4.02 -1.22
N GLY A 24 1.37 -3.22 -1.74
CA GLY A 24 1.33 -1.77 -1.55
C GLY A 24 0.14 -1.10 -2.23
N TYR A 25 -0.22 -1.57 -3.41
CA TYR A 25 -1.40 -1.12 -4.14
C TYR A 25 -2.67 -1.34 -3.30
N ARG A 26 -2.86 -2.55 -2.79
CA ARG A 26 -4.04 -2.90 -1.99
C ARG A 26 -4.02 -2.18 -0.63
N ALA A 27 -2.85 -2.06 0.00
CA ALA A 27 -2.73 -1.32 1.26
C ALA A 27 -3.13 0.15 1.09
N SER A 28 -2.68 0.78 0.01
CA SER A 28 -2.98 2.19 -0.25
C SER A 28 -4.47 2.41 -0.51
N LEU A 29 -5.11 1.55 -1.31
CA LEU A 29 -6.54 1.65 -1.56
C LEU A 29 -7.36 1.42 -0.29
N TYR A 30 -6.96 0.45 0.53
CA TYR A 30 -7.65 0.16 1.78
C TYR A 30 -7.48 1.31 2.79
N ALA A 31 -6.29 1.88 2.86
CA ALA A 31 -6.06 3.05 3.71
C ALA A 31 -6.94 4.23 3.29
N ALA A 32 -7.07 4.47 1.99
CA ALA A 32 -7.94 5.54 1.48
C ALA A 32 -9.38 5.33 1.94
N GLU A 33 -9.87 4.10 1.83
CA GLU A 33 -11.22 3.74 2.29
C GLU A 33 -11.38 3.96 3.80
N LEU A 34 -10.43 3.46 4.60
CA LEU A 34 -10.48 3.58 6.06
C LEU A 34 -10.37 5.02 6.54
N LEU A 35 -9.60 5.84 5.84
CA LEU A 35 -9.39 7.25 6.19
C LEU A 35 -10.46 8.17 5.59
N GLY A 36 -11.28 7.65 4.69
CA GLY A 36 -12.31 8.44 4.02
C GLY A 36 -11.74 9.47 3.05
N VAL A 37 -10.63 9.16 2.39
CA VAL A 37 -9.99 10.05 1.42
C VAL A 37 -9.90 9.38 0.06
N GLU A 38 -9.66 10.19 -0.98
CA GLU A 38 -9.43 9.66 -2.32
C GLU A 38 -8.02 9.06 -2.43
N PRO A 39 -7.84 7.96 -3.17
CA PRO A 39 -6.52 7.43 -3.47
C PRO A 39 -5.84 8.27 -4.56
N SER A 40 -5.37 9.45 -4.17
CA SER A 40 -4.88 10.47 -5.08
C SER A 40 -3.72 11.24 -4.44
N PRO A 41 -2.75 11.72 -5.24
CA PRO A 41 -1.65 12.54 -4.72
C PRO A 41 -2.10 13.84 -4.05
N VAL A 42 -3.31 14.32 -4.36
CA VAL A 42 -3.83 15.57 -3.77
C VAL A 42 -4.52 15.34 -2.43
N SER A 43 -4.65 14.11 -1.97
CA SER A 43 -5.30 13.80 -0.69
C SER A 43 -4.53 14.25 0.54
N GLY A 44 -3.24 14.51 0.40
CA GLY A 44 -2.40 14.96 1.51
C GLY A 44 -2.04 13.87 2.52
N VAL A 45 -2.21 12.61 2.16
CA VAL A 45 -1.88 11.48 3.03
C VAL A 45 -0.37 11.32 3.14
N SER A 46 0.12 11.06 4.36
CA SER A 46 1.51 10.69 4.59
C SER A 46 1.59 9.21 5.00
N CYS A 47 2.77 8.63 4.83
CA CYS A 47 3.00 7.21 5.12
C CYS A 47 4.33 7.00 5.82
N VAL A 48 4.31 6.18 6.87
CA VAL A 48 5.52 5.60 7.45
C VAL A 48 5.55 4.14 7.03
N ALA A 49 6.54 3.75 6.24
CA ALA A 49 6.69 2.37 5.77
C ALA A 49 7.71 1.63 6.62
N GLU A 50 7.37 0.41 7.02
CA GLU A 50 8.27 -0.43 7.82
C GLU A 50 9.15 -1.32 6.94
N THR A 51 9.04 -1.16 5.63
CA THR A 51 9.86 -1.80 4.60
C THR A 51 10.21 -0.80 3.51
N ASP A 52 11.31 -1.04 2.79
CA ASP A 52 11.71 -0.26 1.61
C ASP A 52 11.59 -1.07 0.30
N LYS A 53 10.85 -2.16 0.31
CA LYS A 53 10.69 -3.08 -0.81
C LYS A 53 9.62 -2.60 -1.81
N CYS A 54 9.20 -3.50 -2.72
CA CYS A 54 8.28 -3.21 -3.82
C CYS A 54 7.00 -2.44 -3.43
N PRO A 55 6.35 -2.72 -2.30
CA PRO A 55 5.08 -2.05 -1.98
C PRO A 55 5.16 -0.53 -1.90
N VAL A 56 6.33 0.00 -1.55
CA VAL A 56 6.53 1.45 -1.37
C VAL A 56 6.29 2.22 -2.68
N ASP A 57 6.62 1.63 -3.82
CA ASP A 57 6.41 2.29 -5.11
C ASP A 57 4.92 2.54 -5.38
N ALA A 58 4.04 1.66 -4.94
CA ALA A 58 2.60 1.89 -5.07
C ALA A 58 2.14 3.07 -4.19
N VAL A 59 2.67 3.18 -2.98
CA VAL A 59 2.38 4.32 -2.09
C VAL A 59 2.83 5.63 -2.73
N ARG A 60 4.01 5.64 -3.34
CA ARG A 60 4.54 6.82 -4.04
C ARG A 60 3.60 7.27 -5.17
N VAL A 61 3.10 6.33 -5.94
CA VAL A 61 2.23 6.63 -7.09
C VAL A 61 0.83 7.06 -6.64
N ILE A 62 0.24 6.30 -5.72
CA ILE A 62 -1.17 6.51 -5.34
C ILE A 62 -1.35 7.81 -4.55
N PHE A 63 -0.50 8.03 -3.55
CA PHE A 63 -0.62 9.18 -2.66
C PHE A 63 0.42 10.28 -2.91
N GLY A 64 1.32 10.08 -3.87
CA GLY A 64 2.37 11.05 -4.13
C GLY A 64 3.34 11.25 -2.98
N CYS A 65 3.43 10.27 -2.07
CA CYS A 65 4.33 10.35 -0.92
C CYS A 65 5.77 10.16 -1.37
N THR A 66 6.64 11.09 -1.01
CA THR A 66 8.07 11.00 -1.29
C THR A 66 8.86 11.46 -0.05
N GLU A 67 10.13 11.07 -0.01
CA GLU A 67 11.03 11.56 1.03
C GLU A 67 11.24 13.06 0.89
N GLN A 68 11.28 13.57 -0.35
CA GLN A 68 11.52 14.98 -0.64
C GLN A 68 10.39 15.89 -0.14
N ASN A 69 9.13 15.43 -0.26
CA ASN A 69 7.99 16.24 0.21
C ASN A 69 7.64 15.99 1.69
N GLY A 70 8.41 15.14 2.37
CA GLY A 70 8.22 14.84 3.79
C GLY A 70 7.02 13.95 4.09
N LYS A 71 6.37 13.39 3.07
CA LYS A 71 5.17 12.56 3.26
C LYS A 71 5.46 11.07 3.26
N LEU A 72 6.70 10.66 2.99
CA LEU A 72 7.15 9.28 3.08
C LEU A 72 8.38 9.21 3.96
N SER A 73 8.28 8.40 5.01
CA SER A 73 9.42 8.09 5.87
C SER A 73 9.46 6.60 6.15
N PHE A 74 10.58 6.14 6.69
CA PHE A 74 10.82 4.72 6.91
C PHE A 74 11.14 4.45 8.37
N ASP A 75 10.53 3.40 8.91
CA ASP A 75 10.90 2.81 10.19
C ASP A 75 11.13 1.32 9.91
N LEU A 76 12.33 0.98 9.46
CA LEU A 76 12.64 -0.33 8.91
C LEU A 76 12.69 -1.41 9.99
N THR A 77 11.53 -1.93 10.35
CA THR A 77 11.39 -3.02 11.31
C THR A 77 11.54 -4.38 10.66
N GLY A 78 11.54 -4.44 9.33
CA GLY A 78 11.52 -5.67 8.56
C GLY A 78 10.13 -6.24 8.35
N LYS A 79 9.10 -5.57 8.84
CA LYS A 79 7.71 -5.99 8.66
C LYS A 79 7.10 -5.35 7.42
N MET A 80 6.21 -6.09 6.76
CA MET A 80 5.44 -5.58 5.62
C MET A 80 4.23 -4.81 6.17
N ALA A 81 4.49 -3.61 6.71
CA ALA A 81 3.49 -2.80 7.38
C ALA A 81 3.66 -1.32 7.05
N PHE A 82 2.53 -0.60 7.06
CA PHE A 82 2.48 0.81 6.65
C PHE A 82 1.52 1.56 7.56
N THR A 83 1.93 2.74 8.03
CA THR A 83 1.05 3.64 8.78
C THR A 83 0.71 4.84 7.89
N PHE A 84 -0.56 5.00 7.57
CA PHE A 84 -1.05 6.11 6.75
C PHE A 84 -1.75 7.13 7.63
N THR A 85 -1.45 8.39 7.42
CA THR A 85 -2.05 9.50 8.18
C THR A 85 -2.70 10.49 7.24
N ALA A 86 -3.99 10.76 7.46
CA ALA A 86 -4.74 11.76 6.71
C ALA A 86 -4.42 13.19 7.22
N PRO A 87 -4.68 14.23 6.41
CA PRO A 87 -4.40 15.61 6.82
C PRO A 87 -5.06 16.02 8.14
N GLY A 88 -6.20 15.42 8.49
CA GLY A 88 -6.89 15.70 9.74
C GLY A 88 -6.28 15.03 10.98
N GLY A 89 -5.23 14.24 10.80
CA GLY A 89 -4.56 13.55 11.89
C GLY A 89 -5.01 12.11 12.14
N LYS A 90 -6.06 11.66 11.46
CA LYS A 90 -6.51 10.26 11.56
C LYS A 90 -5.46 9.34 10.96
N SER A 91 -5.10 8.29 11.67
CA SER A 91 -4.06 7.35 11.24
C SER A 91 -4.54 5.91 11.34
N VAL A 92 -4.06 5.07 10.40
CA VAL A 92 -4.27 3.62 10.43
C VAL A 92 -2.97 2.92 10.10
N ARG A 93 -2.68 1.84 10.81
CA ARG A 93 -1.56 0.96 10.50
C ARG A 93 -2.11 -0.32 9.88
N LEU A 94 -1.58 -0.67 8.70
CA LEU A 94 -1.94 -1.89 7.98
C LEU A 94 -0.74 -2.82 7.98
N ALA A 95 -0.88 -4.00 8.59
CA ALA A 95 0.15 -5.02 8.60
C ALA A 95 -0.27 -6.20 7.73
N PHE A 96 0.55 -6.55 6.75
CA PHE A 96 0.24 -7.61 5.80
C PHE A 96 0.27 -8.98 6.49
N LYS A 97 -0.79 -9.78 6.29
CA LYS A 97 -0.93 -11.10 6.92
C LYS A 97 -0.26 -12.24 6.16
N ASP A 98 0.19 -11.98 4.93
CA ASP A 98 0.76 -12.98 4.02
C ASP A 98 -0.17 -14.20 3.82
N PRO A 99 -1.38 -13.99 3.29
CA PRO A 99 -2.34 -15.08 3.13
C PRO A 99 -1.95 -16.12 2.09
N GLY A 100 -0.96 -15.79 1.24
CA GLY A 100 -0.51 -16.70 0.18
C GLY A 100 0.34 -17.86 0.67
N GLY A 101 0.99 -17.74 1.83
CA GLY A 101 1.86 -18.78 2.36
C GLY A 101 2.91 -19.24 1.36
N GLU A 102 2.86 -20.54 1.00
CA GLU A 102 3.84 -21.17 0.11
C GLU A 102 3.42 -21.19 -1.37
N LEU A 103 2.38 -20.47 -1.75
CA LEU A 103 1.96 -20.40 -3.15
C LEU A 103 3.07 -19.84 -4.03
N SER A 104 3.05 -20.24 -5.32
CA SER A 104 3.96 -19.69 -6.30
C SER A 104 3.76 -18.17 -6.44
N ARG A 105 4.75 -17.50 -7.00
CA ARG A 105 4.70 -16.06 -7.24
C ARG A 105 3.49 -15.65 -8.07
N ASP A 106 3.20 -16.40 -9.15
CA ASP A 106 2.06 -16.10 -10.02
C ASP A 106 0.72 -16.26 -9.31
N LYS A 107 0.59 -17.29 -8.48
CA LYS A 107 -0.62 -17.53 -7.69
C LYS A 107 -0.80 -16.46 -6.62
N LYS A 108 0.29 -16.03 -5.98
CA LYS A 108 0.25 -14.93 -5.02
C LYS A 108 -0.19 -13.63 -5.68
N PHE A 109 0.33 -13.34 -6.86
CA PHE A 109 -0.02 -12.13 -7.60
C PHE A 109 -1.54 -12.05 -7.82
N LYS A 110 -2.13 -13.14 -8.31
CA LYS A 110 -3.57 -13.22 -8.51
C LYS A 110 -4.35 -13.11 -7.20
N LEU A 111 -3.91 -13.84 -6.18
CA LEU A 111 -4.56 -13.84 -4.87
C LEU A 111 -4.59 -12.44 -4.27
N PHE A 112 -3.48 -11.71 -4.34
CA PHE A 112 -3.38 -10.38 -3.74
C PHE A 112 -4.21 -9.33 -4.48
N HIS A 113 -4.62 -9.59 -5.71
CA HIS A 113 -5.58 -8.74 -6.42
C HIS A 113 -7.03 -9.12 -6.12
N ASP A 114 -7.30 -10.37 -5.78
CA ASP A 114 -8.66 -10.91 -5.66
C ASP A 114 -9.20 -10.92 -4.23
N LEU A 115 -8.35 -11.06 -3.22
CA LEU A 115 -8.81 -11.14 -1.83
C LEU A 115 -9.43 -9.84 -1.34
N PRO A 116 -10.46 -9.92 -0.47
CA PRO A 116 -10.90 -8.75 0.26
C PRO A 116 -9.75 -8.15 1.10
N ALA A 117 -9.70 -6.83 1.18
CA ALA A 117 -8.59 -6.15 1.86
C ALA A 117 -8.49 -6.56 3.35
N GLN A 118 -9.61 -6.77 4.02
CA GLN A 118 -9.60 -7.20 5.42
C GLN A 118 -8.98 -8.58 5.64
N ASP A 119 -8.90 -9.39 4.58
CA ASP A 119 -8.24 -10.69 4.63
C ASP A 119 -6.73 -10.60 4.34
N MET A 120 -6.27 -9.46 3.87
CA MET A 120 -4.87 -9.22 3.56
C MET A 120 -4.11 -8.49 4.67
N PHE A 121 -4.80 -7.65 5.44
CA PHE A 121 -4.15 -6.77 6.40
C PHE A 121 -4.82 -6.80 7.77
N ASP A 122 -3.99 -6.78 8.82
CA ASP A 122 -4.44 -6.42 10.17
C ASP A 122 -4.46 -4.91 10.28
N VAL A 123 -5.58 -4.36 10.73
CA VAL A 123 -5.78 -2.91 10.84
C VAL A 123 -5.68 -2.50 12.31
N THR A 124 -4.83 -1.51 12.58
CA THR A 124 -4.78 -0.84 13.89
C THR A 124 -5.12 0.62 13.67
N VAL A 125 -6.19 1.08 14.30
CA VAL A 125 -6.56 2.51 14.31
C VAL A 125 -5.75 3.21 15.39
N ILE A 126 -5.10 4.29 15.02
CA ILE A 126 -4.24 5.03 15.94
C ILE A 126 -4.88 6.34 16.36
#